data_14489ce99a16272c879daafaa720f8f1
#
_entry.id   14489ce99a16272c879daafaa720f8f1
#
_cell.length_a   1.000
_cell.length_b   1.000
_cell.length_c   1.000
_cell.angle_alpha   90.00
_cell.angle_beta   90.00
_cell.angle_gamma   90.00
#
_symmetry.space_group_name_H-M   'P 1'
#
loop_
_entity.id
_entity.type
_entity.pdbx_description
1 polymer ?
#
loop_
_entity_poly.entity_id
_entity_poly.type
_entity_poly.pdbx_seq_one_letter_code
_entity_poly.pdbx_strand_id
1 'polypeptide(L)' 'MEFVGKVLEILPATSGQSARGTWERQIVVFEQANKQFGKEIAVTFMNKAQDVAMLRVGESYTVS' A
#
# COMPACT_ATOMS: atom_id res chain seq x y z
N MET A 1 -8.35 -10.93 -6.36
CA MET A 1 -7.60 -11.68 -5.34
C MET A 1 -7.50 -10.86 -4.07
N GLU A 2 -7.87 -11.44 -2.94
CA GLU A 2 -7.86 -10.74 -1.67
C GLU A 2 -6.83 -11.35 -0.73
N PHE A 3 -6.23 -10.51 0.10
CA PHE A 3 -5.41 -11.00 1.21
C PHE A 3 -5.56 -10.07 2.41
N VAL A 4 -5.33 -10.63 3.60
CA VAL A 4 -5.29 -9.84 4.82
C VAL A 4 -3.82 -9.54 5.11
N GLY A 5 -3.50 -8.27 5.20
CA GLY A 5 -2.14 -7.83 5.44
C GLY A 5 -2.06 -6.81 6.56
N LYS A 6 -1.01 -6.92 7.35
CA LYS A 6 -0.70 -5.94 8.36
C LYS A 6 0.24 -4.90 7.76
N VAL A 7 -0.09 -3.64 7.94
CA VAL A 7 0.75 -2.55 7.43
C VAL A 7 2.03 -2.48 8.24
N LEU A 8 3.16 -2.73 7.58
CA LEU A 8 4.48 -2.64 8.19
C LEU A 8 5.09 -1.26 8.01
N GLU A 9 4.94 -0.69 6.82
CA GLU A 9 5.54 0.60 6.52
C GLU A 9 4.76 1.27 5.40
N ILE A 10 4.62 2.58 5.49
CA ILE A 10 4.04 3.41 4.44
C ILE A 10 5.18 4.30 3.93
N LEU A 11 5.60 4.07 2.69
CA LEU A 11 6.68 4.84 2.09
C LEU A 11 6.17 6.20 1.61
N PRO A 12 7.06 7.19 1.48
CA PRO A 12 6.65 8.50 0.98
C PRO A 12 6.05 8.43 -0.42
N ALA A 13 5.04 9.25 -0.68
CA ALA A 13 4.42 9.33 -1.99
C ALA A 13 5.40 9.92 -3.01
N THR A 14 5.35 9.39 -4.21
CA THR A 14 6.09 9.90 -5.35
C THR A 14 5.09 10.45 -6.36
N SER A 15 5.36 11.59 -6.93
CA SER A 15 4.49 12.20 -7.93
C SER A 15 5.28 12.67 -9.13
N GLY A 16 4.58 12.84 -10.25
CA GLY A 16 5.19 13.33 -11.47
C GLY A 16 4.13 13.84 -12.42
N GLN A 17 4.58 14.33 -13.56
CA GLN A 17 3.70 14.82 -14.60
C GLN A 17 3.90 14.03 -15.88
N SER A 18 2.82 13.75 -16.56
CA SER A 18 2.83 13.10 -17.85
C SER A 18 1.97 13.88 -18.83
N ALA A 19 1.92 13.45 -20.10
CA ALA A 19 1.07 14.05 -21.12
C ALA A 19 -0.41 14.04 -20.74
N ARG A 20 -0.81 13.15 -19.86
CA ARG A 20 -2.20 13.01 -19.41
C ARG A 20 -2.50 13.79 -18.13
N GLY A 21 -1.51 14.46 -17.54
CA GLY A 21 -1.68 15.22 -16.33
C GLY A 21 -0.75 14.74 -15.22
N THR A 22 -1.08 15.10 -13.99
CA THR A 22 -0.30 14.74 -12.81
C THR A 22 -0.68 13.34 -12.33
N TRP A 23 0.33 12.55 -11.98
CA TRP A 23 0.10 11.25 -11.36
C TRP A 23 0.79 11.20 -10.00
N GLU A 24 0.28 10.32 -9.16
CA GLU A 24 0.83 10.08 -7.83
C GLU A 24 0.81 8.59 -7.54
N ARG A 25 1.88 8.10 -6.95
CA ARG A 25 1.92 6.72 -6.48
C ARG A 25 2.52 6.66 -5.09
N GLN A 26 2.09 5.68 -4.33
CA GLN A 26 2.61 5.44 -3.00
C GLN A 26 2.70 3.95 -2.76
N ILE A 27 3.80 3.51 -2.19
CA ILE A 27 4.03 2.10 -1.91
C ILE A 27 3.81 1.87 -0.42
N VAL A 28 3.00 0.86 -0.11
CA VAL A 28 2.75 0.43 1.25
C VAL A 28 3.21 -1.02 1.38
N VAL A 29 4.01 -1.30 2.39
CA VAL A 29 4.51 -2.65 2.64
C VAL A 29 3.59 -3.33 3.64
N PHE A 30 3.08 -4.49 3.26
CA PHE A 30 2.21 -5.31 4.09
C PHE A 30 2.91 -6.61 4.47
N GLU A 31 2.60 -7.13 5.65
CA GLU A 31 2.96 -8.48 6.04
C GLU A 31 1.73 -9.37 5.93
N GLN A 32 1.85 -10.46 5.19
CA GLN A 32 0.73 -11.38 4.99
C GLN A 32 0.49 -12.19 6.27
N ALA A 33 -0.70 -12.03 6.85
CA ALA A 33 -1.02 -12.56 8.17
C ALA A 33 -1.08 -14.10 8.23
N ASN A 34 -1.40 -14.74 7.10
CA ASN A 34 -1.63 -16.19 7.08
C ASN A 34 -0.42 -17.02 6.70
N LYS A 35 0.75 -16.43 6.63
CA LYS A 35 1.97 -17.16 6.30
C LYS A 35 2.79 -17.45 7.55
N GLN A 36 3.26 -18.68 7.65
CA GLN A 36 4.02 -19.16 8.81
C GLN A 36 5.34 -18.40 9.00
N PHE A 37 5.90 -17.85 7.93
CA PHE A 37 7.17 -17.15 7.96
C PHE A 37 7.07 -15.65 7.66
N GLY A 38 5.87 -15.09 7.68
CA GLY A 38 5.68 -13.67 7.45
C GLY A 38 6.25 -13.21 6.10
N LYS A 39 5.40 -13.10 5.09
CA LYS A 39 5.84 -12.63 3.78
C LYS A 39 5.51 -11.16 3.63
N GLU A 40 6.50 -10.36 3.29
CA GLU A 40 6.31 -8.95 3.02
C GLU A 40 5.88 -8.76 1.56
N ILE A 41 4.85 -7.94 1.36
CA ILE A 41 4.32 -7.64 0.04
C ILE A 41 4.25 -6.13 -0.10
N ALA A 42 4.90 -5.60 -1.14
CA ALA A 42 4.81 -4.18 -1.47
C ALA A 42 3.67 -3.97 -2.45
N VAL A 43 2.74 -3.10 -2.10
CA VAL A 43 1.59 -2.78 -2.95
C VAL A 43 1.71 -1.33 -3.38
N THR A 44 1.61 -1.09 -4.68
CA THR A 44 1.64 0.26 -5.24
C THR A 44 0.23 0.80 -5.40
N PHE A 45 -0.01 1.95 -4.80
CA PHE A 45 -1.29 2.65 -4.93
C PHE A 45 -1.11 3.82 -5.89
N MET A 46 -1.85 3.79 -6.99
CA MET A 46 -1.81 4.85 -8.02
C MET A 46 -3.00 5.79 -7.84
N ASN A 47 -2.72 7.07 -7.63
CA ASN A 47 -3.76 8.11 -7.48
C ASN A 47 -4.78 7.79 -6.39
N LYS A 48 -4.32 7.15 -5.32
CA LYS A 48 -5.18 6.72 -4.20
C LYS A 48 -4.67 7.24 -2.86
N ALA A 49 -4.19 8.48 -2.84
CA ALA A 49 -3.66 9.06 -1.61
C ALA A 49 -4.68 9.05 -0.48
N GLN A 50 -5.97 9.21 -0.79
CA GLN A 50 -7.02 9.16 0.23
C GLN A 50 -7.13 7.78 0.87
N ASP A 51 -7.02 6.73 0.08
CA ASP A 51 -7.08 5.36 0.61
C ASP A 51 -5.88 5.08 1.49
N VAL A 52 -4.70 5.52 1.07
CA VAL A 52 -3.48 5.33 1.84
C VAL A 52 -3.54 6.13 3.15
N ALA A 53 -4.13 7.31 3.12
CA ALA A 53 -4.25 8.15 4.32
C ALA A 53 -5.10 7.50 5.41
N MET A 54 -5.97 6.56 5.04
CA MET A 54 -6.78 5.80 6.00
C MET A 54 -6.03 4.63 6.62
N LEU A 55 -4.90 4.25 6.05
CA LEU A 55 -4.11 3.14 6.57
C LEU A 55 -3.24 3.59 7.73
N ARG A 56 -3.02 2.68 8.68
CA ARG A 56 -2.16 2.96 9.84
C ARG A 56 -1.17 1.81 10.01
N VAL A 57 0.07 2.17 10.27
CA VAL A 57 1.12 1.19 10.54
C VAL A 57 0.74 0.37 11.77
N GLY A 58 0.88 -0.94 11.66
CA GLY A 58 0.55 -1.87 12.75
C GLY A 58 -0.86 -2.42 12.70
N GLU A 59 -1.73 -1.92 11.84
CA GLU A 59 -3.08 -2.44 11.69
C GLU A 59 -3.21 -3.37 10.49
N SER A 60 -4.16 -4.28 10.56
CA SER A 60 -4.41 -5.25 9.49
C SER A 60 -5.60 -4.83 8.65
N TYR A 61 -5.47 -5.04 7.35
CA TYR A 61 -6.51 -4.69 6.37
C TYR A 61 -6.67 -5.80 5.36
N THR A 62 -7.87 -5.90 4.80
CA THR A 62 -8.11 -6.78 3.66
C THR A 62 -7.85 -5.99 2.37
N VAL A 63 -6.96 -6.52 1.55
CA VAL A 63 -6.60 -5.91 0.27
C VAL A 63 -7.17 -6.75 -0.86
N SER A 64 -7.86 -6.11 -1.77
CA SER A 64 -8.47 -6.79 -2.92
C SER A 64 -8.13 -6.10 -4.23
#